data_efc7e7c9e421374eb7c211f81f80b3ab
#
_entry.id   efc7e7c9e421374eb7c211f81f80b3ab
#
_cell.length_a   1.000
_cell.length_b   1.000
_cell.length_c   1.000
_cell.angle_alpha   90.00
_cell.angle_beta   90.00
_cell.angle_gamma   90.00
#
_symmetry.space_group_name_H-M   'P 1'
#
loop_
_entity.id
_entity.type
_entity.pdbx_description
1 polymer ?
#
loop_
_entity_poly.entity_id
_entity_poly.type
_entity_poly.pdbx_seq_one_letter_code
_entity_poly.pdbx_strand_id
1 'polypeptide(L)'
;MIAIAIQDGNTHFCHGIRILIDRASQKMNIPYVILPAEHADIARLLFISITRFRQYRKQWYLPCLPQHQQLVIISSRRETSGLVPYPCSSFPPRLYREESVETVSRKIGNWLLCTHLGQCLIPTTSCHRCPTHHLSPFEKRFLSLLINNYSLIRTAAILRMDNVRARALYQSIIQKLDSRSREQLRHCIRSL
;
A
#
# COMPACT_ATOMS: atom_id res chain seq x y z
N MET A 1 7.40 -11.05 18.81
CA MET A 1 5.94 -10.80 18.86
C MET A 1 5.55 -9.91 17.70
N ILE A 2 4.49 -10.27 16.96
CA ILE A 2 4.01 -9.50 15.79
C ILE A 2 2.81 -8.66 16.24
N ALA A 3 2.86 -7.34 16.07
CA ALA A 3 1.72 -6.44 16.23
C ALA A 3 0.88 -6.45 14.95
N ILE A 4 -0.40 -6.82 15.05
CA ILE A 4 -1.32 -6.97 13.92
C ILE A 4 -2.51 -6.05 14.13
N ALA A 5 -2.93 -5.33 13.09
CA ALA A 5 -4.17 -4.58 13.09
C ALA A 5 -5.08 -5.00 11.92
N ILE A 6 -6.39 -4.90 12.13
CA ILE A 6 -7.40 -5.21 11.12
C ILE A 6 -8.37 -4.03 11.03
N GLN A 7 -8.37 -3.34 9.90
CA GLN A 7 -9.22 -2.18 9.63
C GLN A 7 -10.24 -2.51 8.52
N ASP A 8 -11.35 -3.10 8.90
CA ASP A 8 -12.46 -3.42 8.00
C ASP A 8 -13.80 -3.06 8.67
N GLY A 9 -14.78 -2.64 7.87
CA GLY A 9 -16.14 -2.35 8.35
C GLY A 9 -16.98 -3.59 8.62
N ASN A 10 -16.59 -4.75 8.09
CA ASN A 10 -17.30 -6.00 8.30
C ASN A 10 -16.72 -6.74 9.54
N THR A 11 -17.41 -6.59 10.66
CA THR A 11 -17.00 -7.17 11.95
C THR A 11 -16.93 -8.70 11.93
N HIS A 12 -17.84 -9.38 11.22
CA HIS A 12 -17.84 -10.83 11.09
C HIS A 12 -16.61 -11.31 10.31
N PHE A 13 -16.26 -10.62 9.23
CA PHE A 13 -15.06 -10.91 8.46
C PHE A 13 -13.79 -10.69 9.29
N CYS A 14 -13.72 -9.59 10.05
CA CYS A 14 -12.63 -9.33 10.97
C CYS A 14 -12.48 -10.44 12.02
N HIS A 15 -13.60 -10.93 12.57
CA HIS A 15 -13.59 -12.02 13.53
C HIS A 15 -13.07 -13.31 12.89
N GLY A 16 -13.51 -13.63 11.68
CA GLY A 16 -12.99 -14.77 10.91
C GLY A 16 -11.49 -14.70 10.69
N ILE A 17 -10.97 -13.53 10.28
CA ILE A 17 -9.51 -13.32 10.11
C ILE A 17 -8.77 -13.53 11.44
N ARG A 18 -9.30 -13.03 12.57
CA ARG A 18 -8.68 -13.22 13.89
C ARG A 18 -8.55 -14.68 14.25
N ILE A 19 -9.62 -15.48 14.06
CA ILE A 19 -9.59 -16.93 14.28
C ILE A 19 -8.51 -17.62 13.45
N LEU A 20 -8.37 -17.22 12.17
CA LEU A 20 -7.37 -17.81 11.28
C LEU A 20 -5.94 -17.39 11.65
N ILE A 21 -5.75 -16.15 12.10
CA ILE A 21 -4.47 -15.69 12.67
C ILE A 21 -4.11 -16.49 13.90
N ASP A 22 -5.05 -16.67 14.83
CA ASP A 22 -4.83 -17.41 16.05
C ASP A 22 -4.39 -18.87 15.77
N ARG A 23 -5.15 -19.57 14.92
CA ARG A 23 -4.81 -20.94 14.49
C ARG A 23 -3.42 -21.03 13.82
N ALA A 24 -3.11 -20.10 12.93
CA ALA A 24 -1.84 -20.08 12.24
C ALA A 24 -0.68 -19.78 13.19
N SER A 25 -0.88 -18.83 14.10
CA SER A 25 0.08 -18.47 15.15
C SER A 25 0.38 -19.64 16.08
N GLN A 26 -0.64 -20.33 16.60
CA GLN A 26 -0.49 -21.51 17.44
C GLN A 26 0.26 -22.61 16.70
N LYS A 27 -0.13 -22.92 15.46
CA LYS A 27 0.53 -23.96 14.65
C LYS A 27 2.02 -23.69 14.41
N MET A 28 2.41 -22.43 14.27
CA MET A 28 3.79 -22.04 13.95
C MET A 28 4.58 -21.56 15.18
N ASN A 29 3.94 -21.52 16.35
CA ASN A 29 4.51 -20.96 17.58
C ASN A 29 5.04 -19.52 17.41
N ILE A 30 4.28 -18.68 16.69
CA ILE A 30 4.62 -17.28 16.45
C ILE A 30 3.79 -16.39 17.39
N PRO A 31 4.39 -15.71 18.38
CA PRO A 31 3.64 -14.84 19.28
C PRO A 31 3.16 -13.57 18.56
N TYR A 32 1.91 -13.18 18.79
CA TYR A 32 1.30 -12.01 18.21
C TYR A 32 0.42 -11.25 19.21
N VAL A 33 0.05 -10.02 18.85
CA VAL A 33 -0.95 -9.21 19.55
C VAL A 33 -1.84 -8.52 18.52
N ILE A 34 -3.15 -8.52 18.75
CA ILE A 34 -4.09 -7.74 17.95
C ILE A 34 -4.21 -6.34 18.55
N LEU A 35 -3.88 -5.35 17.75
CA LEU A 35 -4.01 -3.94 18.11
C LEU A 35 -5.42 -3.43 17.78
N PRO A 36 -5.96 -2.49 18.57
CA PRO A 36 -7.12 -1.69 18.19
C PRO A 36 -6.88 -0.96 16.86
N ALA A 37 -7.98 -0.64 16.15
CA ALA A 37 -7.88 -0.02 14.80
C ALA A 37 -7.20 1.35 14.82
N GLU A 38 -7.30 2.11 15.92
CA GLU A 38 -6.65 3.40 16.15
C GLU A 38 -5.12 3.31 16.23
N HIS A 39 -4.58 2.15 16.57
CA HIS A 39 -3.14 1.89 16.67
C HIS A 39 -2.59 1.12 15.46
N ALA A 40 -3.26 1.24 14.31
CA ALA A 40 -2.84 0.55 13.08
C ALA A 40 -1.51 1.09 12.52
N ASP A 41 -1.14 2.30 12.85
CA ASP A 41 0.12 2.95 12.46
C ASP A 41 1.37 2.27 13.02
N ILE A 42 1.26 1.63 14.19
CA ILE A 42 2.36 0.88 14.82
C ILE A 42 2.31 -0.63 14.54
N ALA A 43 1.30 -1.10 13.80
CA ALA A 43 1.20 -2.51 13.42
C ALA A 43 2.33 -2.91 12.48
N ARG A 44 2.92 -4.09 12.71
CA ARG A 44 3.86 -4.70 11.76
C ARG A 44 3.15 -5.37 10.59
N LEU A 45 1.94 -5.91 10.80
CA LEU A 45 1.09 -6.48 9.77
C LEU A 45 -0.29 -5.82 9.84
N LEU A 46 -0.67 -5.10 8.79
CA LEU A 46 -1.94 -4.39 8.69
C LEU A 46 -2.82 -5.00 7.62
N PHE A 47 -3.99 -5.49 8.03
CA PHE A 47 -5.08 -5.84 7.13
C PHE A 47 -6.02 -4.64 7.01
N ILE A 48 -6.20 -4.11 5.81
CA ILE A 48 -7.03 -2.92 5.59
C ILE A 48 -8.03 -3.14 4.45
N SER A 49 -9.29 -2.78 4.67
CA SER A 49 -10.28 -2.83 3.58
C SER A 49 -9.94 -1.83 2.49
N ILE A 50 -10.26 -2.21 1.25
CA ILE A 50 -10.03 -1.35 0.09
C ILE A 50 -10.73 0.00 0.21
N THR A 51 -11.90 0.06 0.85
CA THR A 51 -12.66 1.29 1.07
C THR A 51 -11.90 2.23 2.00
N ARG A 52 -11.38 1.72 3.13
CA ARG A 52 -10.54 2.50 4.04
C ARG A 52 -9.19 2.83 3.40
N PHE A 53 -8.58 1.87 2.72
CA PHE A 53 -7.37 2.11 1.97
C PHE A 53 -7.55 3.23 0.94
N ARG A 54 -8.69 3.35 0.26
CA ARG A 54 -9.03 4.48 -0.63
C ARG A 54 -9.08 5.82 0.08
N GLN A 55 -9.44 5.88 1.34
CA GLN A 55 -9.42 7.13 2.13
C GLN A 55 -7.98 7.59 2.42
N TYR A 56 -7.04 6.66 2.53
CA TYR A 56 -5.60 6.96 2.59
C TYR A 56 -4.98 7.24 1.20
N ARG A 57 -5.79 7.35 0.15
CA ARG A 57 -5.44 7.33 -1.27
C ARG A 57 -4.44 8.38 -1.74
N LYS A 58 -4.23 9.42 -0.98
CA LYS A 58 -3.20 10.43 -1.28
C LYS A 58 -1.77 9.88 -1.28
N GLN A 59 -1.58 8.62 -0.85
CA GLN A 59 -0.26 7.97 -0.73
C GLN A 59 -0.02 6.83 -1.74
N TRP A 60 -0.92 6.62 -2.71
CA TRP A 60 -0.97 5.40 -3.54
C TRP A 60 0.16 5.20 -4.54
N TYR A 61 0.81 6.27 -4.97
CA TYR A 61 1.82 6.16 -6.01
C TYR A 61 3.21 5.79 -5.49
N LEU A 62 3.36 5.64 -4.19
CA LEU A 62 4.65 5.38 -3.60
C LEU A 62 4.56 4.29 -2.54
N PRO A 63 5.47 3.33 -2.58
CA PRO A 63 5.69 2.40 -1.49
C PRO A 63 6.37 3.09 -0.30
N CYS A 64 5.78 4.18 0.19
CA CYS A 64 6.21 4.84 1.42
C CYS A 64 5.36 4.38 2.59
N LEU A 65 5.07 3.07 2.63
CA LEU A 65 4.74 2.44 3.89
C LEU A 65 5.99 2.54 4.77
N PRO A 66 5.83 2.78 6.07
CA PRO A 66 6.93 2.65 7.00
C PRO A 66 7.67 1.34 6.69
N GLN A 67 8.98 1.37 6.54
CA GLN A 67 9.78 0.22 6.09
C GLN A 67 9.55 -1.06 6.93
N HIS A 68 8.96 -0.90 8.11
CA HIS A 68 8.66 -1.97 9.06
C HIS A 68 7.20 -2.47 9.00
N GLN A 69 6.31 -1.80 8.27
CA GLN A 69 4.89 -2.17 8.19
C GLN A 69 4.61 -2.98 6.93
N GLN A 70 3.94 -4.11 7.10
CA GLN A 70 3.48 -4.97 6.03
C GLN A 70 1.97 -4.79 5.85
N LEU A 71 1.54 -4.57 4.62
CA LEU A 71 0.16 -4.26 4.30
C LEU A 71 -0.49 -5.39 3.51
N VAL A 72 -1.71 -5.76 3.89
CA VAL A 72 -2.59 -6.68 3.15
C VAL A 72 -3.91 -5.97 2.87
N ILE A 73 -4.32 -5.91 1.60
CA ILE A 73 -5.56 -5.26 1.22
C ILE A 73 -6.71 -6.27 1.19
N ILE A 74 -7.75 -6.01 1.96
CA ILE A 74 -9.01 -6.75 1.93
C ILE A 74 -9.92 -6.12 0.87
N SER A 75 -10.44 -6.92 -0.07
CA SER A 75 -11.35 -6.46 -1.11
C SER A 75 -12.28 -7.56 -1.59
N SER A 76 -13.36 -7.21 -2.27
CA SER A 76 -14.06 -8.15 -3.14
C SER A 76 -13.42 -8.17 -4.53
N ARG A 77 -13.66 -9.25 -5.30
CA ARG A 77 -13.18 -9.31 -6.70
C ARG A 77 -13.80 -8.21 -7.55
N ARG A 78 -15.05 -7.80 -7.24
CA ARG A 78 -15.78 -6.72 -7.96
C ARG A 78 -15.18 -5.34 -7.66
N GLU A 79 -14.68 -5.13 -6.45
CA GLU A 79 -14.10 -3.83 -6.05
C GLU A 79 -12.74 -3.54 -6.68
N THR A 80 -12.07 -4.55 -7.22
CA THR A 80 -10.71 -4.41 -7.78
C THR A 80 -10.67 -3.91 -9.22
N SER A 81 -11.79 -3.92 -9.93
CA SER A 81 -11.86 -3.58 -11.37
C SER A 81 -11.46 -2.14 -11.74
N GLY A 82 -11.30 -1.25 -10.79
CA GLY A 82 -10.87 0.14 -11.03
C GLY A 82 -9.58 0.58 -10.32
N LEU A 83 -8.94 -0.32 -9.58
CA LEU A 83 -7.95 0.07 -8.58
C LEU A 83 -6.50 -0.07 -8.98
N VAL A 84 -6.20 -1.02 -9.83
CA VAL A 84 -4.84 -1.25 -10.30
C VAL A 84 -4.90 -1.67 -11.75
N PRO A 85 -4.34 -0.88 -12.63
CA PRO A 85 -4.32 -1.20 -14.05
C PRO A 85 -3.46 -2.41 -14.38
N TYR A 86 -2.49 -2.74 -13.51
CA TYR A 86 -1.52 -3.80 -13.75
C TYR A 86 -1.26 -4.60 -12.48
N PRO A 87 -1.01 -5.92 -12.58
CA PRO A 87 -0.45 -6.70 -11.50
C PRO A 87 0.98 -6.20 -11.25
N CYS A 88 1.13 -5.25 -10.34
CA CYS A 88 2.42 -4.76 -9.92
C CYS A 88 2.94 -5.64 -8.79
N SER A 89 4.13 -6.18 -8.91
CA SER A 89 4.80 -6.95 -7.86
C SER A 89 5.07 -6.12 -6.60
N SER A 90 5.11 -4.79 -6.75
CA SER A 90 5.25 -3.86 -5.61
C SER A 90 3.91 -3.50 -4.95
N PHE A 91 2.81 -4.10 -5.40
CA PHE A 91 1.50 -3.86 -4.81
C PHE A 91 1.29 -4.76 -3.59
N PRO A 92 0.69 -4.24 -2.50
CA PRO A 92 0.40 -5.05 -1.33
C PRO A 92 -0.41 -6.32 -1.68
N PRO A 93 -0.11 -7.45 -1.04
CA PRO A 93 -0.87 -8.67 -1.23
C PRO A 93 -2.35 -8.45 -0.93
N ARG A 94 -3.20 -9.22 -1.61
CA ARG A 94 -4.65 -9.10 -1.51
C ARG A 94 -5.29 -10.32 -0.89
N LEU A 95 -6.26 -10.03 -0.04
CA LEU A 95 -7.19 -10.99 0.52
C LEU A 95 -8.57 -10.70 -0.06
N TYR A 96 -9.09 -11.63 -0.87
CA TYR A 96 -10.44 -11.50 -1.40
C TYR A 96 -11.46 -12.12 -0.44
N ARG A 97 -12.61 -11.45 -0.26
CA ARG A 97 -13.67 -11.92 0.63
C ARG A 97 -14.30 -13.23 0.17
N GLU A 98 -14.21 -13.50 -1.12
CA GLU A 98 -14.76 -14.69 -1.77
C GLU A 98 -13.80 -15.88 -1.81
N GLU A 99 -12.63 -15.77 -1.20
CA GLU A 99 -11.67 -16.87 -1.13
C GLU A 99 -12.13 -17.93 -0.11
N SER A 100 -11.81 -19.19 -0.39
CA SER A 100 -12.09 -20.27 0.56
C SER A 100 -11.26 -20.11 1.85
N VAL A 101 -11.79 -20.65 2.94
CA VAL A 101 -11.13 -20.60 4.27
C VAL A 101 -9.73 -21.20 4.20
N GLU A 102 -9.53 -22.28 3.44
CA GLU A 102 -8.22 -22.94 3.26
C GLU A 102 -7.23 -21.99 2.57
N THR A 103 -7.68 -21.29 1.51
CA THR A 103 -6.84 -20.33 0.78
C THR A 103 -6.46 -19.16 1.68
N VAL A 104 -7.42 -18.61 2.42
CA VAL A 104 -7.19 -17.51 3.37
C VAL A 104 -6.24 -17.96 4.47
N SER A 105 -6.45 -19.13 5.07
CA SER A 105 -5.61 -19.69 6.13
C SER A 105 -4.15 -19.85 5.67
N ARG A 106 -3.94 -20.41 4.48
CA ARG A 106 -2.61 -20.58 3.89
C ARG A 106 -1.92 -19.22 3.65
N LYS A 107 -2.65 -18.22 3.13
CA LYS A 107 -2.12 -16.88 2.92
C LYS A 107 -1.72 -16.22 4.24
N ILE A 108 -2.60 -16.26 5.22
CA ILE A 108 -2.34 -15.69 6.56
C ILE A 108 -1.10 -16.35 7.19
N GLY A 109 -0.99 -17.67 7.12
CA GLY A 109 0.18 -18.39 7.63
C GLY A 109 1.48 -17.91 6.98
N ASN A 110 1.50 -17.79 5.65
CA ASN A 110 2.67 -17.28 4.92
C ASN A 110 3.01 -15.84 5.30
N TRP A 111 2.02 -14.96 5.44
CA TRP A 111 2.25 -13.55 5.81
C TRP A 111 2.76 -13.41 7.24
N LEU A 112 2.24 -14.19 8.18
CA LEU A 112 2.75 -14.23 9.56
C LEU A 112 4.21 -14.69 9.58
N LEU A 113 4.54 -15.76 8.85
CA LEU A 113 5.90 -16.28 8.78
C LEU A 113 6.87 -15.25 8.18
N CYS A 114 6.52 -14.66 7.03
CA CYS A 114 7.34 -13.62 6.41
C CYS A 114 7.53 -12.42 7.34
N THR A 115 6.47 -11.97 8.01
CA THR A 115 6.54 -10.85 8.95
C THR A 115 7.41 -11.20 10.17
N HIS A 116 7.32 -12.43 10.67
CA HIS A 116 8.12 -12.92 11.78
C HIS A 116 9.61 -12.93 11.45
N LEU A 117 9.94 -13.42 10.25
CA LEU A 117 11.30 -13.47 9.74
C LEU A 117 11.86 -12.11 9.28
N GLY A 118 11.06 -11.04 9.37
CA GLY A 118 11.45 -9.72 8.87
C GLY A 118 11.53 -9.61 7.35
N GLN A 119 10.97 -10.58 6.64
CA GLN A 119 10.91 -10.57 5.19
C GLN A 119 9.79 -9.65 4.70
N CYS A 120 10.05 -8.89 3.64
CA CYS A 120 9.05 -8.02 3.05
C CYS A 120 8.02 -8.83 2.25
N LEU A 121 6.72 -8.63 2.50
CA LEU A 121 5.64 -9.23 1.70
C LEU A 121 5.59 -8.66 0.27
N ILE A 122 6.14 -7.47 0.09
CA ILE A 122 6.27 -6.83 -1.21
C ILE A 122 7.67 -7.10 -1.72
N PRO A 123 7.85 -7.76 -2.87
CA PRO A 123 9.17 -7.95 -3.46
C PRO A 123 9.88 -6.61 -3.64
N THR A 124 11.10 -6.50 -3.14
CA THR A 124 11.96 -5.31 -3.30
C THR A 124 12.46 -5.15 -4.75
N THR A 125 12.30 -6.19 -5.57
CA THR A 125 12.66 -6.15 -6.98
C THR A 125 11.78 -5.17 -7.74
N SER A 126 12.40 -4.24 -8.43
CA SER A 126 11.73 -3.26 -9.28
C SER A 126 10.78 -3.97 -10.27
N CYS A 127 9.49 -3.66 -10.17
CA CYS A 127 8.51 -4.17 -11.11
C CYS A 127 8.65 -3.47 -12.46
N HIS A 128 9.16 -4.16 -13.48
CA HIS A 128 9.30 -3.60 -14.83
C HIS A 128 7.99 -3.11 -15.46
N ARG A 129 6.84 -3.55 -14.93
CA ARG A 129 5.51 -3.12 -15.36
C ARG A 129 4.93 -2.00 -14.50
N CYS A 130 5.63 -1.56 -13.45
CA CYS A 130 5.15 -0.49 -12.59
C CYS A 130 5.35 0.87 -13.28
N PRO A 131 4.31 1.72 -13.38
CA PRO A 131 4.45 3.05 -13.99
C PRO A 131 5.56 3.91 -13.36
N THR A 132 5.84 3.67 -12.08
CA THR A 132 6.90 4.39 -11.35
C THR A 132 8.27 3.74 -11.45
N HIS A 133 8.42 2.64 -12.19
CA HIS A 133 9.71 1.94 -12.35
C HIS A 133 10.78 2.85 -12.95
N HIS A 134 10.39 3.65 -13.95
CA HIS A 134 11.29 4.56 -14.65
C HIS A 134 11.58 5.85 -13.88
N LEU A 135 10.98 6.06 -12.71
CA LEU A 135 11.22 7.22 -11.88
C LEU A 135 12.42 6.99 -10.95
N SER A 136 13.31 7.97 -10.90
CA SER A 136 14.41 8.01 -9.93
C SER A 136 13.86 8.13 -8.48
N PRO A 137 14.66 7.83 -7.45
CA PRO A 137 14.26 8.05 -6.06
C PRO A 137 13.86 9.50 -5.76
N PHE A 138 14.53 10.47 -6.41
CA PHE A 138 14.22 11.87 -6.28
C PHE A 138 12.87 12.24 -6.92
N GLU A 139 12.60 11.74 -8.13
CA GLU A 139 11.31 11.91 -8.82
C GLU A 139 10.15 11.28 -8.03
N LYS A 140 10.38 10.12 -7.42
CA LYS A 140 9.41 9.48 -6.52
C LYS A 140 9.10 10.36 -5.31
N ARG A 141 10.13 10.95 -4.68
CA ARG A 141 9.96 11.87 -3.55
C ARG A 141 9.22 13.14 -3.95
N PHE A 142 9.55 13.71 -5.10
CA PHE A 142 8.85 14.87 -5.66
C PHE A 142 7.36 14.56 -5.90
N LEU A 143 7.07 13.45 -6.55
CA LEU A 143 5.72 13.00 -6.82
C LEU A 143 4.93 12.74 -5.53
N SER A 144 5.58 12.19 -4.50
CA SER A 144 4.99 11.96 -3.18
C SER A 144 4.45 13.24 -2.56
N LEU A 145 5.21 14.30 -2.62
CA LEU A 145 4.78 15.59 -2.07
C LEU A 145 3.56 16.13 -2.80
N LEU A 146 3.55 16.08 -4.15
CA LEU A 146 2.41 16.51 -4.94
C LEU A 146 1.13 15.71 -4.63
N ILE A 147 1.26 14.39 -4.49
CA ILE A 147 0.13 13.51 -4.14
C ILE A 147 -0.38 13.77 -2.73
N ASN A 148 0.49 14.20 -1.81
CA ASN A 148 0.13 14.63 -0.47
C ASN A 148 -0.41 16.08 -0.42
N ASN A 149 -0.89 16.61 -1.55
CA ASN A 149 -1.49 17.94 -1.69
C ASN A 149 -0.54 19.12 -1.41
N TYR A 150 0.76 18.93 -1.51
CA TYR A 150 1.65 20.06 -1.54
C TYR A 150 1.60 20.71 -2.94
N SER A 151 1.43 22.02 -2.98
CA SER A 151 1.53 22.76 -4.26
C SER A 151 2.93 22.60 -4.88
N LEU A 152 3.03 22.80 -6.18
CA LEU A 152 4.31 22.73 -6.90
C LEU A 152 5.36 23.65 -6.28
N ILE A 153 4.95 24.88 -5.89
CA ILE A 153 5.81 25.87 -5.25
C ILE A 153 6.31 25.36 -3.90
N ARG A 154 5.41 24.81 -3.07
CA ARG A 154 5.78 24.28 -1.76
C ARG A 154 6.65 23.03 -1.88
N THR A 155 6.38 22.18 -2.86
CA THR A 155 7.21 21.01 -3.17
C THR A 155 8.62 21.44 -3.60
N ALA A 156 8.75 22.45 -4.44
CA ALA A 156 10.02 23.02 -4.83
C ALA A 156 10.82 23.54 -3.61
N ALA A 157 10.16 24.29 -2.73
CA ALA A 157 10.78 24.81 -1.50
C ALA A 157 11.26 23.68 -0.57
N ILE A 158 10.44 22.64 -0.34
CA ILE A 158 10.81 21.49 0.49
C ILE A 158 12.03 20.74 -0.07
N LEU A 159 12.10 20.61 -1.40
CA LEU A 159 13.19 19.92 -2.10
C LEU A 159 14.37 20.82 -2.44
N ARG A 160 14.35 22.08 -1.99
CA ARG A 160 15.40 23.09 -2.21
C ARG A 160 15.74 23.28 -3.69
N MET A 161 14.69 23.38 -4.52
CA MET A 161 14.83 23.65 -5.96
C MET A 161 14.04 24.90 -6.35
N ASP A 162 14.42 25.52 -7.45
CA ASP A 162 13.67 26.63 -8.02
C ASP A 162 12.42 26.14 -8.75
N ASN A 163 11.47 27.06 -8.97
CA ASN A 163 10.20 26.74 -9.59
C ASN A 163 10.33 26.31 -11.05
N VAL A 164 11.36 26.75 -11.77
CA VAL A 164 11.58 26.36 -13.16
C VAL A 164 12.01 24.91 -13.23
N ARG A 165 12.97 24.51 -12.38
CA ARG A 165 13.37 23.11 -12.23
C ARG A 165 12.25 22.22 -11.77
N ALA A 166 11.40 22.68 -10.83
CA ALA A 166 10.25 21.93 -10.36
C ALA A 166 9.24 21.66 -11.49
N ARG A 167 8.96 22.66 -12.32
CA ARG A 167 8.11 22.50 -13.52
C ARG A 167 8.71 21.54 -14.54
N ALA A 168 10.00 21.67 -14.84
CA ALA A 168 10.70 20.78 -15.77
C ALA A 168 10.69 19.32 -15.25
N LEU A 169 10.94 19.12 -13.94
CA LEU A 169 10.88 17.81 -13.31
C LEU A 169 9.47 17.20 -13.37
N TYR A 170 8.44 18.00 -13.10
CA TYR A 170 7.05 17.57 -13.22
C TYR A 170 6.74 17.10 -14.65
N GLN A 171 7.14 17.87 -15.67
CA GLN A 171 6.94 17.48 -17.07
C GLN A 171 7.71 16.19 -17.42
N SER A 172 8.94 16.05 -16.95
CA SER A 172 9.73 14.82 -17.12
C SER A 172 9.03 13.60 -16.50
N ILE A 173 8.50 13.74 -15.28
CA ILE A 173 7.74 12.67 -14.62
C ILE A 173 6.49 12.31 -15.45
N ILE A 174 5.73 13.30 -15.90
CA ILE A 174 4.54 13.09 -16.75
C ILE A 174 4.89 12.33 -18.02
N GLN A 175 6.02 12.63 -18.65
CA GLN A 175 6.46 11.93 -19.87
C GLN A 175 6.85 10.47 -19.60
N LYS A 176 7.42 10.19 -18.45
CA LYS A 176 7.82 8.83 -18.03
C LYS A 176 6.63 7.95 -17.61
N LEU A 177 5.50 8.54 -17.23
CA LEU A 177 4.29 7.82 -16.87
C LEU A 177 3.48 7.45 -18.11
N ASP A 178 2.80 6.31 -18.07
CA ASP A 178 1.82 5.93 -19.08
C ASP A 178 0.59 6.87 -19.09
N SER A 179 -0.23 6.81 -20.14
CA SER A 179 -1.39 7.68 -20.31
C SER A 179 -2.36 7.62 -19.15
N ARG A 180 -2.59 6.44 -18.60
CA ARG A 180 -3.51 6.20 -17.47
C ARG A 180 -2.96 6.76 -16.16
N SER A 181 -1.68 6.55 -15.89
CA SER A 181 -1.01 7.12 -14.71
C SER A 181 -0.97 8.64 -14.77
N ARG A 182 -0.82 9.23 -15.96
CA ARG A 182 -0.92 10.68 -16.19
C ARG A 182 -2.31 11.22 -15.84
N GLU A 183 -3.36 10.53 -16.28
CA GLU A 183 -4.73 10.94 -15.99
C GLU A 183 -5.04 10.88 -14.50
N GLN A 184 -4.65 9.81 -13.84
CA GLN A 184 -4.79 9.66 -12.40
C GLN A 184 -4.02 10.74 -11.62
N LEU A 185 -2.79 11.06 -12.03
CA LEU A 185 -2.00 12.12 -11.42
C LEU A 185 -2.66 13.49 -11.60
N ARG A 186 -3.16 13.79 -12.79
CA ARG A 186 -3.91 15.02 -13.06
C ARG A 186 -5.17 15.14 -12.21
N HIS A 187 -5.87 14.03 -12.01
CA HIS A 187 -7.06 14.03 -11.15
C HIS A 187 -6.70 14.28 -9.68
N CYS A 188 -5.62 13.68 -9.18
CA CYS A 188 -5.13 13.95 -7.82
C CYS A 188 -4.70 15.41 -7.62
N ILE A 189 -4.13 16.05 -8.64
CA ILE A 189 -3.64 17.45 -8.55
C ILE A 189 -4.77 18.48 -8.82
N ARG A 190 -5.77 18.15 -9.63
CA ARG A 190 -6.92 19.05 -9.91
C ARG A 190 -7.90 19.16 -8.73
N SER A 191 -7.84 18.25 -7.80
CA SER A 191 -8.62 18.32 -6.55
C SER A 191 -7.94 19.18 -5.48
N LEU A 192 -6.90 19.90 -5.85
CA LEU A 192 -6.19 20.95 -5.09
C LEU A 192 -6.63 22.34 -5.54
#